data_264d393c075689bcbf4d1452940e5537
#
_entry.id   264d393c075689bcbf4d1452940e5537
#
_cell.length_a   1.000
_cell.length_b   1.000
_cell.length_c   1.000
_cell.angle_alpha   90.00
_cell.angle_beta   90.00
_cell.angle_gamma   90.00
#
_symmetry.space_group_name_H-M   'P 1'
#
loop_
_entity.id
_entity.type
_entity.pdbx_description
1 polymer ?
#
loop_
_entity_poly.entity_id
_entity_poly.type
_entity_poly.pdbx_seq_one_letter_code
_entity_poly.pdbx_strand_id
1 'polypeptide(L)'
;MFISSLNDNMYNLLVKMERFYELIINLICLFMFFNIKDRRDSIVANMWIIHFIKRVYEVMHVHNYTRTLRENINKLFYFSVYSYLITNELENDFDFNWANKTLVFIWGWAQMQNHICHLYLSQLPNNPDEDKTIPYKGWFSIYTAPNYTFELLCWVCFTLVSGSKYSMYFTIISGMRMYNLAKQKKDYYKKIDNRYNNYILLPIGK
;
A
#
# COMPACT_ATOMS: atom_id res chain seq x y z
N MET A 1 23.56 2.92 -31.12
CA MET A 1 23.76 1.70 -30.37
C MET A 1 24.42 1.93 -28.98
N PHE A 2 25.51 2.70 -28.86
CA PHE A 2 26.17 2.97 -27.57
C PHE A 2 25.37 3.90 -26.63
N ILE A 3 24.62 4.85 -27.15
CA ILE A 3 23.82 5.81 -26.34
C ILE A 3 22.56 5.15 -25.75
N SER A 4 21.95 4.19 -26.46
CA SER A 4 20.80 3.43 -25.93
C SER A 4 21.20 2.52 -24.77
N SER A 5 22.34 1.84 -24.85
CA SER A 5 22.82 0.96 -23.78
C SER A 5 23.26 1.71 -22.51
N LEU A 6 23.74 2.94 -22.62
CA LEU A 6 24.05 3.82 -21.48
C LEU A 6 22.77 4.30 -20.77
N ASN A 7 21.71 4.61 -21.53
CA ASN A 7 20.40 4.95 -20.96
C ASN A 7 19.77 3.75 -20.22
N ASP A 8 19.86 2.56 -20.77
CA ASP A 8 19.30 1.35 -20.15
C ASP A 8 20.03 0.98 -18.84
N ASN A 9 21.36 1.10 -18.82
CA ASN A 9 22.14 0.85 -17.60
C ASN A 9 21.86 1.89 -16.51
N MET A 10 21.74 3.16 -16.88
CA MET A 10 21.42 4.24 -15.93
C MET A 10 19.98 4.11 -15.41
N TYR A 11 19.02 3.76 -16.27
CA TYR A 11 17.65 3.48 -15.89
C TYR A 11 17.57 2.30 -14.90
N ASN A 12 18.23 1.18 -15.19
CA ASN A 12 18.27 0.01 -14.31
C ASN A 12 18.93 0.32 -12.96
N LEU A 13 19.94 1.20 -12.93
CA LEU A 13 20.56 1.65 -11.68
C LEU A 13 19.59 2.50 -10.85
N LEU A 14 18.89 3.45 -11.47
CA LEU A 14 17.87 4.27 -10.79
C LEU A 14 16.75 3.40 -10.20
N VAL A 15 16.24 2.43 -10.98
CA VAL A 15 15.22 1.46 -10.51
C VAL A 15 15.71 0.70 -9.27
N LYS A 16 16.94 0.21 -9.28
CA LYS A 16 17.54 -0.50 -8.13
C LYS A 16 17.67 0.41 -6.90
N MET A 17 18.09 1.66 -7.09
CA MET A 17 18.21 2.63 -6.00
C MET A 17 16.84 2.95 -5.39
N GLU A 18 15.82 3.17 -6.20
CA GLU A 18 14.46 3.47 -5.71
C GLU A 18 13.85 2.31 -4.94
N ARG A 19 14.03 1.07 -5.40
CA ARG A 19 13.66 -0.13 -4.64
C ARG A 19 14.38 -0.23 -3.30
N PHE A 20 15.66 0.08 -3.29
CA PHE A 20 16.46 0.07 -2.07
C PHE A 20 15.93 1.10 -1.04
N TYR A 21 15.60 2.31 -1.47
CA TYR A 21 14.98 3.31 -0.59
C TYR A 21 13.60 2.86 -0.07
N GLU A 22 12.75 2.30 -0.92
CA GLU A 22 11.45 1.79 -0.49
C GLU A 22 11.60 0.64 0.52
N LEU A 23 12.58 -0.24 0.32
CA LEU A 23 12.93 -1.31 1.27
C LEU A 23 13.34 -0.75 2.62
N ILE A 24 14.26 0.21 2.66
CA ILE A 24 14.72 0.87 3.89
C ILE A 24 13.54 1.48 4.65
N ILE A 25 12.64 2.18 3.96
CA ILE A 25 11.46 2.80 4.58
C ILE A 25 10.59 1.76 5.28
N ASN A 26 10.30 0.65 4.59
CA ASN A 26 9.46 -0.40 5.17
C ASN A 26 10.17 -1.08 6.36
N LEU A 27 11.49 -1.25 6.32
CA LEU A 27 12.28 -1.79 7.43
C LEU A 27 12.29 -0.82 8.64
N ILE A 28 12.43 0.48 8.42
CA ILE A 28 12.36 1.48 9.49
C ILE A 28 10.99 1.44 10.17
N CYS A 29 9.90 1.43 9.38
CA CYS A 29 8.55 1.36 9.92
C CYS A 29 8.30 0.05 10.71
N LEU A 30 8.85 -1.06 10.24
CA LEU A 30 8.82 -2.33 10.94
C LEU A 30 9.56 -2.22 12.29
N PHE A 31 10.77 -1.65 12.26
CA PHE A 31 11.66 -1.57 13.42
C PHE A 31 11.09 -0.66 14.53
N MET A 32 10.36 0.40 14.18
CA MET A 32 9.74 1.31 15.15
C MET A 32 8.74 0.58 16.06
N PHE A 33 8.03 -0.42 15.56
CA PHE A 33 7.10 -1.22 16.37
C PHE A 33 7.80 -2.33 17.16
N PHE A 34 8.91 -2.87 16.67
CA PHE A 34 9.71 -3.86 17.42
C PHE A 34 10.38 -3.29 18.66
N ASN A 35 10.75 -2.01 18.65
CA ASN A 35 11.46 -1.37 19.77
C ASN A 35 10.55 -1.00 20.95
N ILE A 36 9.24 -1.14 20.82
CA ILE A 36 8.28 -0.87 21.89
C ILE A 36 8.11 -2.13 22.72
N LYS A 37 8.99 -2.29 23.69
CA LYS A 37 9.21 -3.52 24.46
C LYS A 37 7.96 -4.06 25.15
N ASP A 38 7.10 -3.17 25.65
CA ASP A 38 5.93 -3.52 26.46
C ASP A 38 4.66 -3.77 25.62
N ARG A 39 4.72 -3.59 24.31
CA ARG A 39 3.57 -3.66 23.39
C ARG A 39 3.71 -4.73 22.30
N ARG A 40 4.74 -5.58 22.37
CA ARG A 40 5.02 -6.61 21.35
C ARG A 40 3.88 -7.62 21.20
N ASP A 41 3.17 -7.90 22.28
CA ASP A 41 2.07 -8.87 22.31
C ASP A 41 0.72 -8.26 21.93
N SER A 42 0.67 -6.95 21.68
CA SER A 42 -0.56 -6.30 21.26
C SER A 42 -0.94 -6.73 19.84
N ILE A 43 -2.22 -7.08 19.64
CA ILE A 43 -2.75 -7.44 18.33
C ILE A 43 -2.54 -6.31 17.31
N VAL A 44 -2.60 -5.05 17.74
CA VAL A 44 -2.39 -3.86 16.91
C VAL A 44 -0.95 -3.79 16.41
N ALA A 45 0.03 -4.04 17.31
CA ALA A 45 1.43 -4.10 16.92
C ALA A 45 1.68 -5.23 15.90
N ASN A 46 1.09 -6.41 16.13
CA ASN A 46 1.18 -7.53 15.21
C ASN A 46 0.56 -7.23 13.84
N MET A 47 -0.59 -6.57 13.79
CA MET A 47 -1.20 -6.13 12.53
C MET A 47 -0.26 -5.18 11.75
N TRP A 48 0.37 -4.23 12.41
CA TRP A 48 1.35 -3.32 11.80
C TRP A 48 2.59 -4.07 11.31
N ILE A 49 3.20 -4.90 12.15
CA ILE A 49 4.38 -5.69 11.83
C ILE A 49 4.12 -6.59 10.61
N ILE A 50 3.01 -7.33 10.59
CA ILE A 50 2.64 -8.22 9.48
C ILE A 50 2.44 -7.42 8.19
N HIS A 51 1.78 -6.24 8.26
CA HIS A 51 1.62 -5.38 7.09
C HIS A 51 2.98 -4.98 6.50
N PHE A 52 3.93 -4.51 7.32
CA PHE A 52 5.23 -4.07 6.82
C PHE A 52 6.15 -5.23 6.41
N ILE A 53 6.06 -6.40 7.04
CA ILE A 53 6.73 -7.63 6.54
C ILE A 53 6.22 -7.96 5.12
N LYS A 54 4.90 -7.94 4.91
CA LYS A 54 4.32 -8.13 3.58
C LYS A 54 4.84 -7.08 2.59
N ARG A 55 4.91 -5.80 2.98
CA ARG A 55 5.43 -4.72 2.13
C ARG A 55 6.90 -4.92 1.76
N VAL A 56 7.74 -5.35 2.70
CA VAL A 56 9.14 -5.72 2.43
C VAL A 56 9.20 -6.83 1.39
N TYR A 57 8.43 -7.90 1.59
CA TYR A 57 8.36 -9.00 0.62
C TYR A 57 7.92 -8.52 -0.78
N GLU A 58 6.87 -7.71 -0.86
CA GLU A 58 6.36 -7.17 -2.13
C GLU A 58 7.39 -6.30 -2.86
N VAL A 59 8.13 -5.45 -2.15
CA VAL A 59 9.20 -4.63 -2.74
C VAL A 59 10.32 -5.49 -3.30
N MET A 60 10.66 -6.57 -2.61
CA MET A 60 11.76 -7.46 -3.03
C MET A 60 11.39 -8.36 -4.21
N HIS A 61 10.14 -8.85 -4.25
CA HIS A 61 9.78 -9.97 -5.13
C HIS A 61 8.62 -9.68 -6.10
N VAL A 62 7.80 -8.65 -5.83
CA VAL A 62 6.55 -8.42 -6.57
C VAL A 62 6.56 -7.11 -7.35
N HIS A 63 7.09 -6.02 -6.78
CA HIS A 63 6.99 -4.71 -7.40
C HIS A 63 7.97 -4.54 -8.56
N ASN A 64 7.44 -4.23 -9.74
CA ASN A 64 8.21 -3.90 -10.94
C ASN A 64 8.21 -2.41 -11.27
N TYR A 65 7.54 -1.58 -10.45
CA TYR A 65 7.45 -0.13 -10.67
C TYR A 65 8.45 0.62 -9.79
N THR A 66 8.78 1.82 -10.23
CA THR A 66 9.69 2.74 -9.55
C THR A 66 8.91 3.90 -8.97
N ARG A 67 9.43 4.45 -7.88
CA ARG A 67 8.94 5.68 -7.27
C ARG A 67 10.07 6.68 -7.17
N THR A 68 9.76 7.95 -7.38
CA THR A 68 10.77 9.00 -7.26
C THR A 68 11.32 9.07 -5.82
N LEU A 69 12.58 9.48 -5.68
CA LEU A 69 13.22 9.68 -4.37
C LEU A 69 12.38 10.61 -3.47
N ARG A 70 11.79 11.66 -4.03
CA ARG A 70 10.91 12.60 -3.31
C ARG A 70 9.68 11.90 -2.72
N GLU A 71 9.04 11.01 -3.47
CA GLU A 71 7.89 10.22 -3.00
C GLU A 71 8.28 9.29 -1.87
N ASN A 72 9.46 8.68 -1.96
CA ASN A 72 10.00 7.81 -0.94
C ASN A 72 10.31 8.56 0.36
N ILE A 73 10.94 9.74 0.29
CA ILE A 73 11.21 10.60 1.45
C ILE A 73 9.90 11.04 2.13
N ASN A 74 8.91 11.48 1.35
CA ASN A 74 7.60 11.85 1.88
C ASN A 74 6.91 10.68 2.58
N LYS A 75 7.02 9.47 2.02
CA LYS A 75 6.52 8.26 2.66
C LYS A 75 7.22 7.97 3.98
N LEU A 76 8.55 8.02 3.99
CA LEU A 76 9.34 7.78 5.20
C LEU A 76 8.89 8.69 6.33
N PHE A 77 8.84 10.00 6.08
CA PHE A 77 8.41 10.97 7.07
C PHE A 77 6.98 10.68 7.56
N TYR A 78 6.04 10.47 6.63
CA TYR A 78 4.65 10.20 6.93
C TYR A 78 4.48 8.95 7.81
N PHE A 79 5.04 7.81 7.39
CA PHE A 79 4.92 6.56 8.13
C PHE A 79 5.64 6.61 9.48
N SER A 80 6.83 7.22 9.55
CA SER A 80 7.59 7.33 10.80
C SER A 80 6.86 8.17 11.85
N VAL A 81 6.33 9.33 11.46
CA VAL A 81 5.57 10.20 12.37
C VAL A 81 4.32 9.50 12.88
N TYR A 82 3.52 8.88 11.99
CA TYR A 82 2.32 8.19 12.44
C TYR A 82 2.61 6.92 13.23
N SER A 83 3.66 6.17 12.91
CA SER A 83 4.10 5.04 13.73
C SER A 83 4.39 5.48 15.16
N TYR A 84 5.16 6.56 15.32
CA TYR A 84 5.49 7.11 16.62
C TYR A 84 4.25 7.60 17.39
N LEU A 85 3.37 8.35 16.74
CA LEU A 85 2.15 8.89 17.38
C LEU A 85 1.18 7.78 17.79
N ILE A 86 0.94 6.80 16.92
CA ILE A 86 0.06 5.68 17.19
C ILE A 86 0.60 4.85 18.34
N THR A 87 1.89 4.53 18.35
CA THR A 87 2.51 3.71 19.39
C THR A 87 2.50 4.37 20.75
N ASN A 88 2.61 5.70 20.81
CA ASN A 88 2.51 6.43 22.09
C ASN A 88 1.09 6.54 22.61
N GLU A 89 0.07 6.42 21.76
CA GLU A 89 -1.34 6.48 22.17
C GLU A 89 -1.92 5.11 22.54
N LEU A 90 -1.31 4.01 22.06
CA LEU A 90 -1.79 2.67 22.36
C LEU A 90 -1.71 2.39 23.88
N GLU A 91 -2.85 2.15 24.49
CA GLU A 91 -2.96 1.70 25.87
C GLU A 91 -2.57 0.22 25.98
N ASN A 92 -2.07 -0.19 27.16
CA ASN A 92 -1.60 -1.56 27.38
C ASN A 92 -2.75 -2.58 27.48
N ASP A 93 -3.97 -2.11 27.85
CA ASP A 93 -5.13 -2.96 28.06
C ASP A 93 -6.06 -2.92 26.85
N PHE A 94 -5.77 -3.79 25.88
CA PHE A 94 -6.65 -3.98 24.74
C PHE A 94 -7.63 -5.13 24.99
N ASP A 95 -8.91 -4.81 25.11
CA ASP A 95 -9.96 -5.81 25.31
C ASP A 95 -10.28 -6.53 23.98
N PHE A 96 -9.84 -7.79 23.86
CA PHE A 96 -9.98 -8.59 22.64
C PHE A 96 -11.37 -9.25 22.56
N ASN A 97 -12.39 -8.44 22.33
CA ASN A 97 -13.77 -8.87 22.16
C ASN A 97 -14.06 -9.50 20.77
N TRP A 98 -15.26 -10.07 20.57
CA TRP A 98 -15.66 -10.70 19.30
C TRP A 98 -15.66 -9.75 18.12
N ALA A 99 -16.00 -8.47 18.30
CA ALA A 99 -16.00 -7.48 17.22
C ALA A 99 -14.57 -7.25 16.71
N ASN A 100 -13.60 -7.15 17.62
CA ASN A 100 -12.19 -7.01 17.26
C ASN A 100 -11.65 -8.24 16.55
N LYS A 101 -12.03 -9.47 16.94
CA LYS A 101 -11.67 -10.71 16.22
C LYS A 101 -12.17 -10.69 14.77
N THR A 102 -13.41 -10.26 14.56
CA THR A 102 -14.00 -10.14 13.23
C THR A 102 -13.25 -9.11 12.38
N LEU A 103 -12.90 -7.95 12.96
CA LEU A 103 -12.14 -6.92 12.26
C LEU A 103 -10.72 -7.39 11.89
N VAL A 104 -10.06 -8.14 12.77
CA VAL A 104 -8.74 -8.75 12.47
C VAL A 104 -8.84 -9.77 11.35
N PHE A 105 -9.90 -10.58 11.33
CA PHE A 105 -10.14 -11.52 10.23
C PHE A 105 -10.36 -10.80 8.90
N ILE A 106 -11.21 -9.77 8.87
CA ILE A 106 -11.46 -8.93 7.67
C ILE A 106 -10.15 -8.26 7.22
N TRP A 107 -9.35 -7.76 8.16
CA TRP A 107 -8.05 -7.18 7.89
C TRP A 107 -7.11 -8.18 7.21
N GLY A 108 -7.01 -9.41 7.75
CA GLY A 108 -6.17 -10.46 7.16
C GLY A 108 -6.61 -10.85 5.75
N TRP A 109 -7.93 -11.00 5.55
CA TRP A 109 -8.49 -11.24 4.22
C TRP A 109 -8.18 -10.09 3.25
N ALA A 110 -8.33 -8.84 3.68
CA ALA A 110 -8.02 -7.67 2.86
C ALA A 110 -6.52 -7.57 2.53
N GLN A 111 -5.61 -7.93 3.45
CA GLN A 111 -4.17 -8.04 3.19
C GLN A 111 -3.87 -9.05 2.08
N MET A 112 -4.54 -10.20 2.11
CA MET A 112 -4.40 -11.23 1.08
C MET A 112 -4.91 -10.75 -0.29
N GLN A 113 -6.09 -10.11 -0.34
CA GLN A 113 -6.64 -9.58 -1.58
C GLN A 113 -5.76 -8.46 -2.16
N ASN A 114 -5.23 -7.58 -1.31
CA ASN A 114 -4.28 -6.56 -1.71
C ASN A 114 -3.03 -7.19 -2.35
N HIS A 115 -2.49 -8.24 -1.74
CA HIS A 115 -1.33 -8.97 -2.26
C HIS A 115 -1.60 -9.63 -3.63
N ILE A 116 -2.75 -10.29 -3.78
CA ILE A 116 -3.19 -10.90 -5.06
C ILE A 116 -3.28 -9.82 -6.16
N CYS A 117 -3.80 -8.63 -5.83
CA CYS A 117 -3.83 -7.52 -6.78
C CYS A 117 -2.41 -7.07 -7.19
N HIS A 118 -1.46 -7.01 -6.25
CA HIS A 118 -0.06 -6.67 -6.56
C HIS A 118 0.61 -7.75 -7.41
N LEU A 119 0.39 -9.03 -7.12
CA LEU A 119 0.87 -10.14 -7.94
C LEU A 119 0.34 -10.06 -9.38
N TYR A 120 -0.94 -9.77 -9.55
CA TYR A 120 -1.50 -9.60 -10.89
C TYR A 120 -0.89 -8.41 -11.62
N LEU A 121 -0.73 -7.27 -10.96
CA LEU A 121 -0.09 -6.08 -11.56
C LEU A 121 1.37 -6.34 -11.96
N SER A 122 2.10 -7.15 -11.20
CA SER A 122 3.51 -7.47 -11.51
C SER A 122 3.68 -8.37 -12.75
N GLN A 123 2.60 -9.06 -13.16
CA GLN A 123 2.59 -9.92 -14.34
C GLN A 123 2.20 -9.15 -15.62
N LEU A 124 1.77 -7.90 -15.50
CA LEU A 124 1.46 -7.08 -16.66
C LEU A 124 2.75 -6.63 -17.37
N PRO A 125 2.73 -6.51 -18.71
CA PRO A 125 3.89 -6.06 -19.46
C PRO A 125 4.37 -4.68 -18.97
N ASN A 126 5.67 -4.55 -18.72
CA ASN A 126 6.32 -3.28 -18.37
C ASN A 126 6.86 -2.53 -19.59
N ASN A 127 6.27 -2.73 -20.75
CA ASN A 127 6.75 -2.11 -21.97
C ASN A 127 6.19 -0.68 -22.09
N PRO A 128 7.01 0.39 -22.14
CA PRO A 128 6.53 1.77 -22.30
C PRO A 128 5.63 1.97 -23.51
N ASP A 129 5.83 1.17 -24.58
CA ASP A 129 5.02 1.19 -25.80
C ASP A 129 3.75 0.33 -25.69
N GLU A 130 3.68 -0.61 -24.71
CA GLU A 130 2.55 -1.47 -24.42
C GLU A 130 1.79 -1.03 -23.17
N ASP A 131 2.10 0.13 -22.60
CA ASP A 131 1.52 0.71 -21.39
C ASP A 131 0.02 1.07 -21.51
N LYS A 132 -0.59 0.58 -22.59
CA LYS A 132 -2.03 0.68 -22.87
C LYS A 132 -2.86 -0.48 -22.32
N THR A 133 -2.25 -1.37 -21.53
CA THR A 133 -2.95 -2.54 -21.00
C THR A 133 -3.77 -2.14 -19.77
N ILE A 134 -5.06 -2.03 -19.98
CA ILE A 134 -6.00 -1.84 -18.86
C ILE A 134 -6.12 -3.18 -18.13
N PRO A 135 -5.82 -3.26 -16.82
CA PRO A 135 -6.06 -4.47 -16.05
C PRO A 135 -7.56 -4.75 -15.95
N TYR A 136 -7.98 -6.00 -16.19
CA TYR A 136 -9.41 -6.37 -16.25
C TYR A 136 -9.75 -7.66 -15.51
N LYS A 137 -8.74 -8.41 -14.99
CA LYS A 137 -9.01 -9.69 -14.31
C LYS A 137 -9.36 -9.50 -12.83
N GLY A 138 -10.23 -10.37 -12.34
CA GLY A 138 -10.64 -10.39 -10.94
C GLY A 138 -11.23 -9.05 -10.49
N TRP A 139 -10.77 -8.51 -9.38
CA TRP A 139 -11.27 -7.25 -8.84
C TRP A 139 -11.06 -6.03 -9.75
N PHE A 140 -10.14 -6.10 -10.72
CA PHE A 140 -9.92 -5.04 -11.71
C PHE A 140 -11.05 -4.93 -12.73
N SER A 141 -11.94 -5.92 -12.83
CA SER A 141 -13.16 -5.81 -13.63
C SER A 141 -14.22 -4.89 -13.00
N ILE A 142 -14.11 -4.65 -11.68
CA ILE A 142 -15.07 -3.86 -10.90
C ILE A 142 -14.48 -2.53 -10.49
N TYR A 143 -13.26 -2.55 -9.97
CA TYR A 143 -12.54 -1.38 -9.43
C TYR A 143 -11.36 -0.99 -10.31
N THR A 144 -11.11 0.30 -10.41
CA THR A 144 -9.94 0.83 -11.14
C THR A 144 -8.62 0.48 -10.45
N ALA A 145 -8.61 0.53 -9.12
CA ALA A 145 -7.43 0.26 -8.31
C ALA A 145 -7.80 -0.58 -7.07
N PRO A 146 -8.16 -1.88 -7.25
CA PRO A 146 -8.61 -2.73 -6.15
C PRO A 146 -7.52 -2.95 -5.09
N ASN A 147 -6.25 -2.87 -5.46
CA ASN A 147 -5.14 -2.87 -4.50
C ASN A 147 -5.27 -1.72 -3.48
N TYR A 148 -5.65 -0.52 -3.90
CA TYR A 148 -5.90 0.59 -2.97
C TYR A 148 -7.20 0.40 -2.16
N THR A 149 -8.23 -0.20 -2.75
CA THR A 149 -9.47 -0.54 -2.04
C THR A 149 -9.18 -1.46 -0.84
N PHE A 150 -8.44 -2.53 -1.07
CA PHE A 150 -8.09 -3.47 -0.01
C PHE A 150 -7.07 -2.90 0.98
N GLU A 151 -6.12 -2.08 0.54
CA GLU A 151 -5.20 -1.38 1.43
C GLU A 151 -5.95 -0.40 2.36
N LEU A 152 -6.92 0.34 1.82
CA LEU A 152 -7.77 1.23 2.62
C LEU A 152 -8.62 0.42 3.63
N LEU A 153 -9.19 -0.71 3.21
CA LEU A 153 -9.93 -1.59 4.12
C LEU A 153 -9.05 -2.10 5.27
N CYS A 154 -7.80 -2.45 4.98
CA CYS A 154 -6.83 -2.82 6.02
C CYS A 154 -6.63 -1.68 7.03
N TRP A 155 -6.47 -0.45 6.57
CA TRP A 155 -6.27 0.70 7.45
C TRP A 155 -7.53 1.05 8.24
N VAL A 156 -8.72 0.90 7.68
CA VAL A 156 -9.99 1.06 8.39
C VAL A 156 -10.11 0.03 9.52
N CYS A 157 -9.89 -1.25 9.23
CA CYS A 157 -9.91 -2.30 10.26
C CYS A 157 -8.85 -2.05 11.35
N PHE A 158 -7.63 -1.67 10.95
CA PHE A 158 -6.57 -1.31 11.88
C PHE A 158 -6.98 -0.15 12.80
N THR A 159 -7.60 0.88 12.26
CA THR A 159 -8.09 2.04 13.01
C THR A 159 -9.15 1.64 14.01
N LEU A 160 -10.12 0.84 13.59
CA LEU A 160 -11.20 0.37 14.47
C LEU A 160 -10.69 -0.54 15.59
N VAL A 161 -9.70 -1.38 15.31
CA VAL A 161 -9.07 -2.25 16.30
C VAL A 161 -8.17 -1.45 17.24
N SER A 162 -7.40 -0.49 16.76
CA SER A 162 -6.48 0.29 17.59
C SER A 162 -7.19 1.32 18.47
N GLY A 163 -8.37 1.81 18.08
CA GLY A 163 -9.07 2.91 18.74
C GLY A 163 -8.31 4.24 18.76
N SER A 164 -7.14 4.32 18.13
CA SER A 164 -6.26 5.48 18.15
C SER A 164 -6.77 6.58 17.23
N LYS A 165 -6.86 7.81 17.74
CA LYS A 165 -7.19 8.99 16.91
C LYS A 165 -6.13 9.25 15.83
N TYR A 166 -4.86 8.94 16.10
CA TYR A 166 -3.79 9.10 15.13
C TYR A 166 -3.89 8.07 14.02
N SER A 167 -4.33 6.83 14.31
CA SER A 167 -4.63 5.84 13.27
C SER A 167 -5.81 6.27 12.39
N MET A 168 -6.80 6.97 12.96
CA MET A 168 -7.91 7.55 12.20
C MET A 168 -7.42 8.64 11.23
N TYR A 169 -6.61 9.59 11.71
CA TYR A 169 -6.03 10.62 10.84
C TYR A 169 -5.16 10.03 9.75
N PHE A 170 -4.33 9.04 10.10
CA PHE A 170 -3.53 8.30 9.14
C PHE A 170 -4.40 7.66 8.04
N THR A 171 -5.47 6.99 8.42
CA THR A 171 -6.39 6.31 7.49
C THR A 171 -7.10 7.29 6.57
N ILE A 172 -7.57 8.43 7.09
CA ILE A 172 -8.23 9.47 6.28
C ILE A 172 -7.24 10.03 5.24
N ILE A 173 -6.05 10.44 5.66
CA ILE A 173 -5.06 11.05 4.76
C ILE A 173 -4.57 10.01 3.72
N SER A 174 -4.32 8.77 4.14
CA SER A 174 -3.97 7.68 3.22
C SER A 174 -5.09 7.40 2.22
N GLY A 175 -6.34 7.36 2.69
CA GLY A 175 -7.52 7.17 1.85
C GLY A 175 -7.69 8.25 0.79
N MET A 176 -7.54 9.52 1.17
CA MET A 176 -7.58 10.65 0.23
C MET A 176 -6.49 10.54 -0.84
N ARG A 177 -5.26 10.16 -0.43
CA ARG A 177 -4.15 9.96 -1.37
C ARG A 177 -4.44 8.80 -2.33
N MET A 178 -4.88 7.65 -1.82
CA MET A 178 -5.24 6.48 -2.63
C MET A 178 -6.37 6.79 -3.60
N TYR A 179 -7.39 7.55 -3.16
CA TYR A 179 -8.48 7.98 -4.02
C TYR A 179 -7.98 8.85 -5.19
N ASN A 180 -7.13 9.85 -4.91
CA ASN A 180 -6.58 10.72 -5.95
C ASN A 180 -5.73 9.94 -6.96
N LEU A 181 -4.90 8.99 -6.51
CA LEU A 181 -4.11 8.13 -7.38
C LEU A 181 -5.00 7.19 -8.22
N ALA A 182 -6.05 6.62 -7.63
CA ALA A 182 -7.01 5.79 -8.35
C ALA A 182 -7.80 6.58 -9.38
N LYS A 183 -8.18 7.84 -9.06
CA LYS A 183 -8.84 8.74 -9.99
C LYS A 183 -7.95 9.06 -11.19
N GLN A 184 -6.69 9.40 -10.95
CA GLN A 184 -5.72 9.63 -12.04
C GLN A 184 -5.59 8.39 -12.95
N LYS A 185 -5.55 7.18 -12.38
CA LYS A 185 -5.56 5.92 -13.17
C LYS A 185 -6.83 5.77 -13.97
N LYS A 186 -8.00 6.06 -13.39
CA LYS A 186 -9.28 6.01 -14.11
C LYS A 186 -9.30 6.98 -15.29
N ASP A 187 -8.84 8.21 -15.08
CA ASP A 187 -8.78 9.23 -16.13
C ASP A 187 -7.82 8.80 -17.26
N TYR A 188 -6.71 8.15 -16.89
CA TYR A 188 -5.78 7.57 -17.85
C TYR A 188 -6.42 6.42 -18.65
N TYR A 189 -7.08 5.45 -17.98
CA TYR A 189 -7.75 4.34 -18.67
C TYR A 189 -8.90 4.79 -19.58
N LYS A 190 -9.62 5.85 -19.20
CA LYS A 190 -10.63 6.47 -20.07
C LYS A 190 -10.06 7.10 -21.35
N LYS A 191 -8.81 7.53 -21.33
CA LYS A 191 -8.14 8.01 -22.56
C LYS A 191 -7.77 6.86 -23.51
N ILE A 192 -7.55 5.65 -22.98
CA ILE A 192 -7.25 4.46 -23.77
C ILE A 192 -8.55 3.82 -24.29
N ASP A 193 -9.54 3.65 -23.42
CA ASP A 193 -10.88 3.17 -23.79
C ASP A 193 -11.95 4.09 -23.15
N ASN A 194 -12.64 4.88 -23.98
CA ASN A 194 -13.66 5.82 -23.52
C ASN A 194 -14.89 5.14 -22.87
N ARG A 195 -15.06 3.81 -23.06
CA ARG A 195 -16.11 3.01 -22.41
C ARG A 195 -15.71 2.55 -21.02
N TYR A 196 -14.45 2.77 -20.59
CA TYR A 196 -13.98 2.36 -19.26
C TYR A 196 -14.80 3.06 -18.15
N ASN A 197 -15.50 2.30 -17.32
CA ASN A 197 -16.41 2.83 -16.29
C ASN A 197 -16.39 2.06 -14.97
N ASN A 198 -15.22 1.63 -14.51
CA ASN A 198 -15.08 0.97 -13.21
C ASN A 198 -15.19 1.96 -12.04
N TYR A 199 -15.61 1.46 -10.88
CA TYR A 199 -15.57 2.24 -9.64
C TYR A 199 -14.14 2.68 -9.31
N ILE A 200 -13.95 3.83 -8.67
CA ILE A 200 -12.60 4.33 -8.33
C ILE A 200 -11.99 3.45 -7.24
N LEU A 201 -12.55 3.44 -6.02
CA LEU A 201 -12.10 2.63 -4.88
C LEU A 201 -13.25 1.88 -4.20
N LEU A 202 -14.40 2.52 -4.05
CA LEU A 202 -15.59 1.98 -3.41
C LEU A 202 -16.71 1.97 -4.44
N PRO A 203 -17.81 1.21 -4.24
CA PRO A 203 -18.95 1.23 -5.17
C PRO A 203 -19.72 2.58 -5.16
N ILE A 204 -18.97 3.68 -5.08
CA ILE A 204 -19.42 5.06 -5.06
C ILE A 204 -18.64 5.80 -6.17
N GLY A 205 -19.35 6.54 -7.01
CA GLY A 205 -18.71 7.37 -8.06
C GLY A 205 -18.25 6.57 -9.28
N LYS A 206 -19.21 5.96 -9.98
CA LYS A 206 -19.01 5.52 -11.37
C LYS A 206 -18.76 6.70 -12.28
#